data_e516730bc186b38e9d5c93ea5202124d
#
_entry.id   e516730bc186b38e9d5c93ea5202124d
#
_cell.length_a   1.000
_cell.length_b   1.000
_cell.length_c   1.000
_cell.angle_alpha   90.00
_cell.angle_beta   90.00
_cell.angle_gamma   90.00
#
_symmetry.space_group_name_H-M   'P 1'
#
loop_
_entity.id
_entity.type
_entity.pdbx_description
1 polymer ?
#
loop_
_entity_poly.entity_id
_entity_poly.type
_entity_poly.pdbx_seq_one_letter_code
_entity_poly.pdbx_strand_id
1 'polypeptide(L)'
;MVVPALPGSLIVLRALTLPRSSPGLPDLCPLHRTTGLWCPLCGGTRATRELMYGDLWAAMGYNPFALVLEALVVLLVLRWLLAYARGLRRPLVTGREGVLLGVAVAVFAVVRNLPGMWAYLGPLLGPPG
;
A
#
# COMPACT_ATOMS: atom_id res chain seq x y z
N MET A 1 -26.24 0.53 2.46
CA MET A 1 -25.18 0.05 3.37
C MET A 1 -23.79 0.39 2.84
N VAL A 2 -23.44 1.68 2.72
CA VAL A 2 -22.15 2.12 2.14
C VAL A 2 -21.48 3.16 3.05
N VAL A 3 -21.94 3.31 4.27
CA VAL A 3 -21.60 4.47 5.12
C VAL A 3 -20.28 4.37 5.90
N PRO A 4 -19.74 3.20 6.28
CA PRO A 4 -18.50 3.18 7.05
C PRO A 4 -17.21 3.34 6.22
N ALA A 5 -17.27 3.20 4.90
CA ALA A 5 -16.09 3.35 4.06
C ALA A 5 -15.79 4.81 3.64
N LEU A 6 -16.76 5.71 3.78
CA LEU A 6 -16.66 7.09 3.32
C LEU A 6 -15.53 7.90 3.98
N PRO A 7 -15.33 7.88 5.30
CA PRO A 7 -14.27 8.70 5.89
C PRO A 7 -12.86 8.23 5.48
N GLY A 8 -12.63 6.93 5.40
CA GLY A 8 -11.35 6.39 4.95
C GLY A 8 -11.07 6.70 3.48
N SER A 9 -12.08 6.54 2.63
CA SER A 9 -11.97 6.85 1.21
C SER A 9 -11.69 8.33 0.95
N LEU A 10 -12.34 9.23 1.70
CA LEU A 10 -12.10 10.66 1.60
C LEU A 10 -10.70 11.06 2.04
N ILE A 11 -10.17 10.44 3.09
CA ILE A 11 -8.80 10.69 3.55
C ILE A 11 -7.80 10.26 2.48
N VAL A 12 -7.97 9.07 1.92
CA VAL A 12 -7.09 8.56 0.85
C VAL A 12 -7.20 9.44 -0.39
N LEU A 13 -8.42 9.76 -0.83
CA LEU A 13 -8.63 10.62 -1.99
C LEU A 13 -7.99 12.00 -1.78
N ARG A 14 -8.17 12.59 -0.61
CA ARG A 14 -7.57 13.88 -0.28
C ARG A 14 -6.05 13.80 -0.25
N ALA A 15 -5.49 12.72 0.29
CA ALA A 15 -4.05 12.50 0.29
C ALA A 15 -3.47 12.39 -1.12
N LEU A 16 -4.20 11.74 -2.03
CA LEU A 16 -3.80 11.59 -3.43
C LEU A 16 -3.94 12.90 -4.23
N THR A 17 -4.89 13.76 -3.87
CA THR A 17 -5.16 15.01 -4.60
C THR A 17 -4.36 16.21 -4.08
N LEU A 18 -3.69 16.09 -2.92
CA LEU A 18 -2.86 17.17 -2.39
C LEU A 18 -1.65 17.44 -3.31
N PRO A 19 -1.27 18.72 -3.50
CA PRO A 19 -0.06 19.06 -4.23
C PRO A 19 1.20 18.43 -3.60
N ARG A 20 2.19 18.13 -4.41
CA ARG A 20 3.48 17.60 -3.94
C ARG A 20 4.16 18.47 -2.88
N SER A 21 3.96 19.79 -3.01
CA SER A 21 4.51 20.79 -2.11
C SER A 21 3.77 20.91 -0.77
N SER A 22 2.67 20.18 -0.57
CA SER A 22 1.95 20.21 0.69
C SER A 22 2.83 19.69 1.83
N PRO A 23 2.87 20.40 2.99
CA PRO A 23 3.55 19.86 4.15
C PRO A 23 3.00 18.48 4.51
N GLY A 24 3.88 17.60 4.93
CA GLY A 24 3.67 16.17 5.03
C GLY A 24 2.31 15.74 5.55
N LEU A 25 1.75 14.75 4.88
CA LEU A 25 0.56 14.07 5.38
C LEU A 25 0.83 13.54 6.79
N PRO A 26 -0.12 13.69 7.71
CA PRO A 26 0.06 13.17 9.06
C PRO A 26 0.32 11.66 9.00
N ASP A 27 1.18 11.19 9.87
CA ASP A 27 1.39 9.77 10.06
C ASP A 27 0.15 9.16 10.73
N LEU A 28 -0.68 8.52 9.93
CA LEU A 28 -1.92 7.88 10.36
C LEU A 28 -1.73 6.42 10.77
N CYS A 29 -0.51 5.89 10.68
CA CYS A 29 -0.24 4.50 11.01
C CYS A 29 -0.19 4.29 12.53
N PRO A 30 -1.18 3.60 13.13
CA PRO A 30 -1.17 3.36 14.56
C PRO A 30 0.01 2.51 15.01
N LEU A 31 0.50 1.59 14.18
CA LEU A 31 1.66 0.77 14.50
C LEU A 31 2.93 1.62 14.63
N HIS A 32 3.17 2.52 13.69
CA HIS A 32 4.33 3.41 13.75
C HIS A 32 4.24 4.38 14.92
N ARG A 33 3.07 4.95 15.17
CA ARG A 33 2.86 5.90 16.28
C ARG A 33 3.00 5.28 17.66
N THR A 34 2.71 4.00 17.81
CA THR A 34 2.75 3.30 19.11
C THR A 34 4.05 2.55 19.34
N THR A 35 4.64 1.97 18.32
CA THR A 35 5.82 1.10 18.42
C THR A 35 7.08 1.65 17.77
N GLY A 36 6.97 2.69 16.93
CA GLY A 36 8.06 3.19 16.10
C GLY A 36 8.37 2.32 14.88
N LEU A 37 7.78 1.14 14.76
CA LEU A 37 8.00 0.24 13.63
C LEU A 37 7.18 0.66 12.41
N TRP A 38 7.79 0.56 11.23
CA TRP A 38 7.07 0.78 9.98
C TRP A 38 6.14 -0.39 9.68
N CYS A 39 4.86 -0.12 9.50
CA CYS A 39 3.94 -1.15 9.00
C CYS A 39 4.22 -1.43 7.50
N PRO A 40 3.83 -2.59 6.97
CA PRO A 40 4.11 -2.94 5.58
C PRO A 40 3.43 -2.01 4.56
N LEU A 41 2.40 -1.28 4.96
CA LEU A 41 1.68 -0.33 4.11
C LEU A 41 2.05 1.14 4.35
N CYS A 42 2.91 1.44 5.32
CA CYS A 42 3.37 2.81 5.58
C CYS A 42 4.06 3.40 4.36
N GLY A 43 3.67 4.62 4.01
CA GLY A 43 4.15 5.29 2.81
C GLY A 43 3.43 4.89 1.53
N GLY A 44 2.48 3.94 1.58
CA GLY A 44 1.72 3.50 0.42
C GLY A 44 0.94 4.63 -0.26
N THR A 45 0.26 5.46 0.51
CA THR A 45 -0.47 6.61 -0.02
C THR A 45 0.46 7.62 -0.71
N ARG A 46 1.63 7.87 -0.12
CA ARG A 46 2.66 8.73 -0.74
C ARG A 46 3.23 8.12 -2.00
N ALA A 47 3.49 6.81 -1.99
CA ALA A 47 3.95 6.07 -3.16
C ALA A 47 2.93 6.14 -4.31
N THR A 48 1.66 5.91 -4.03
CA THR A 48 0.58 6.03 -5.01
C THR A 48 0.49 7.43 -5.59
N ARG A 49 0.62 8.45 -4.75
CA ARG A 49 0.62 9.85 -5.20
C ARG A 49 1.76 10.15 -6.16
N GLU A 50 2.98 9.73 -5.83
CA GLU A 50 4.13 9.92 -6.70
C GLU A 50 3.96 9.17 -8.04
N LEU A 51 3.39 7.97 -8.00
CA LEU A 51 3.05 7.20 -9.18
C LEU A 51 2.05 7.95 -10.08
N MET A 52 1.05 8.60 -9.49
CA MET A 52 0.09 9.41 -10.25
C MET A 52 0.73 10.63 -10.92
N TYR A 53 1.81 11.16 -10.37
CA TYR A 53 2.61 12.21 -11.01
C TYR A 53 3.60 11.67 -12.05
N GLY A 54 3.65 10.36 -12.26
CA GLY A 54 4.56 9.72 -13.21
C GLY A 54 5.97 9.49 -12.67
N ASP A 55 6.19 9.70 -11.37
CA ASP A 55 7.49 9.50 -10.73
C ASP A 55 7.55 8.15 -10.02
N LEU A 56 7.80 7.11 -10.82
CA LEU A 56 7.95 5.74 -10.30
C LEU A 56 9.12 5.62 -9.31
N TRP A 57 10.18 6.37 -9.55
CA TRP A 57 11.38 6.30 -8.70
C TRP A 57 11.11 6.82 -7.30
N ALA A 58 10.47 7.98 -7.18
CA ALA A 58 10.04 8.51 -5.89
C ALA A 58 9.00 7.61 -5.22
N ALA A 59 8.08 7.05 -5.99
CA ALA A 59 7.08 6.11 -5.46
C ALA A 59 7.74 4.88 -4.82
N MET A 60 8.74 4.29 -5.47
CA MET A 60 9.52 3.17 -4.92
C MET A 60 10.30 3.57 -3.67
N GLY A 61 10.76 4.81 -3.58
CA GLY A 61 11.44 5.35 -2.40
C GLY A 61 10.56 5.42 -1.16
N TYR A 62 9.25 5.51 -1.33
CA TYR A 62 8.31 5.47 -0.20
C TYR A 62 7.91 4.05 0.18
N ASN A 63 7.44 3.25 -0.77
CA ASN A 63 7.03 1.87 -0.48
C ASN A 63 6.94 1.03 -1.77
N PRO A 64 7.98 0.28 -2.11
CA PRO A 64 7.95 -0.59 -3.29
C PRO A 64 6.94 -1.71 -3.18
N PHE A 65 6.70 -2.24 -1.98
CA PHE A 65 5.72 -3.30 -1.74
C PHE A 65 4.29 -2.84 -2.00
N ALA A 66 3.95 -1.61 -1.61
CA ALA A 66 2.63 -1.03 -1.89
C ALA A 66 2.36 -0.97 -3.40
N LEU A 67 3.35 -0.61 -4.21
CA LEU A 67 3.21 -0.58 -5.67
C LEU A 67 2.96 -1.96 -6.25
N VAL A 68 3.69 -2.97 -5.77
CA VAL A 68 3.48 -4.37 -6.17
C VAL A 68 2.10 -4.85 -5.76
N LEU A 69 1.68 -4.52 -4.54
CA LEU A 69 0.36 -4.89 -4.02
C LEU A 69 -0.76 -4.22 -4.83
N GLU A 70 -0.63 -2.94 -5.18
CA GLU A 70 -1.58 -2.22 -6.03
C GLU A 70 -1.71 -2.88 -7.41
N ALA A 71 -0.59 -3.19 -8.05
CA ALA A 71 -0.59 -3.89 -9.34
C ALA A 71 -1.27 -5.26 -9.24
N LEU A 72 -0.99 -6.00 -8.17
CA LEU A 72 -1.61 -7.29 -7.92
C LEU A 72 -3.12 -7.17 -7.71
N VAL A 73 -3.58 -6.18 -6.94
CA VAL A 73 -5.02 -5.92 -6.74
C VAL A 73 -5.69 -5.63 -8.07
N VAL A 74 -5.10 -4.79 -8.92
CA VAL A 74 -5.63 -4.51 -10.27
C VAL A 74 -5.75 -5.80 -11.09
N LEU A 75 -4.73 -6.64 -11.09
CA LEU A 75 -4.74 -7.91 -11.80
C LEU A 75 -5.81 -8.88 -11.27
N LEU A 76 -5.96 -8.97 -9.95
CA LEU A 76 -6.99 -9.81 -9.33
C LEU A 76 -8.40 -9.34 -9.67
N VAL A 77 -8.64 -8.04 -9.60
CA VAL A 77 -9.94 -7.45 -9.97
C VAL A 77 -10.23 -7.68 -11.46
N LEU A 78 -9.25 -7.45 -12.32
CA LEU A 78 -9.41 -7.68 -13.76
C LEU A 78 -9.70 -9.16 -14.05
N ARG A 79 -8.96 -10.08 -13.43
CA ARG A 79 -9.21 -11.52 -13.54
C ARG A 79 -10.63 -11.89 -13.09
N TRP A 80 -11.06 -11.32 -11.98
CA TRP A 80 -12.40 -11.54 -11.44
C TRP A 80 -13.49 -11.01 -12.36
N LEU A 81 -13.33 -9.81 -12.90
CA LEU A 81 -14.28 -9.21 -13.84
C LEU A 81 -14.39 -10.02 -15.14
N LEU A 82 -13.25 -10.48 -15.67
CA LEU A 82 -13.23 -11.33 -16.87
C LEU A 82 -13.92 -12.68 -16.62
N ALA A 83 -13.69 -13.29 -15.46
CA ALA A 83 -14.38 -14.50 -15.08
C ALA A 83 -15.89 -14.29 -14.95
N TYR A 84 -16.30 -13.20 -14.31
CA TYR A 84 -17.70 -12.84 -14.16
C TYR A 84 -18.38 -12.62 -15.53
N ALA A 85 -17.71 -11.90 -16.43
CA ALA A 85 -18.21 -11.66 -17.79
C ALA A 85 -18.37 -12.97 -18.60
N ARG A 86 -17.60 -14.02 -18.26
CA ARG A 86 -17.71 -15.35 -18.85
C ARG A 86 -18.72 -16.26 -18.13
N GLY A 87 -19.44 -15.74 -17.14
CA GLY A 87 -20.40 -16.52 -16.34
C GLY A 87 -19.76 -17.44 -15.32
N LEU A 88 -18.47 -17.30 -15.07
CA LEU A 88 -17.75 -18.11 -14.08
C LEU A 88 -17.84 -17.48 -12.70
N ARG A 89 -18.33 -18.21 -11.72
CA ARG A 89 -18.37 -17.78 -10.33
C ARG A 89 -17.06 -18.17 -9.65
N ARG A 90 -16.14 -17.24 -9.55
CA ARG A 90 -14.88 -17.40 -8.81
C ARG A 90 -14.75 -16.33 -7.73
N PRO A 91 -14.14 -16.67 -6.57
CA PRO A 91 -13.84 -15.65 -5.58
C PRO A 91 -12.78 -14.68 -6.12
N LEU A 92 -12.78 -13.45 -5.63
CA LEU A 92 -11.75 -12.45 -5.97
C LEU A 92 -10.36 -12.96 -5.59
N VAL A 93 -10.26 -13.54 -4.40
CA VAL A 93 -9.03 -14.12 -3.85
C VAL A 93 -9.34 -15.53 -3.36
N THR A 94 -8.55 -16.51 -3.79
CA THR A 94 -8.66 -17.88 -3.29
C THR A 94 -7.99 -17.99 -1.91
N GLY A 95 -8.34 -19.03 -1.13
CA GLY A 95 -7.71 -19.24 0.18
C GLY A 95 -6.19 -19.35 0.10
N ARG A 96 -5.66 -20.02 -0.92
CA ARG A 96 -4.21 -20.14 -1.16
C ARG A 96 -3.56 -18.78 -1.46
N GLU A 97 -4.19 -17.98 -2.31
CA GLU A 97 -3.71 -16.63 -2.64
C GLU A 97 -3.73 -15.73 -1.41
N GLY A 98 -4.78 -15.81 -0.58
CA GLY A 98 -4.87 -15.07 0.68
C GLY A 98 -3.76 -15.43 1.65
N VAL A 99 -3.43 -16.71 1.79
CA VAL A 99 -2.31 -17.15 2.65
C VAL A 99 -0.98 -16.64 2.11
N LEU A 100 -0.74 -16.74 0.79
CA LEU A 100 0.48 -16.23 0.18
C LEU A 100 0.64 -14.73 0.34
N LEU A 101 -0.44 -13.96 0.18
CA LEU A 101 -0.45 -12.53 0.44
C LEU A 101 -0.14 -12.21 1.91
N GLY A 102 -0.76 -12.91 2.84
CA GLY A 102 -0.51 -12.74 4.28
C GLY A 102 0.95 -13.02 4.64
N VAL A 103 1.52 -14.08 4.10
CA VAL A 103 2.95 -14.40 4.29
C VAL A 103 3.84 -13.32 3.69
N ALA A 104 3.55 -12.85 2.48
CA ALA A 104 4.31 -11.78 1.84
C ALA A 104 4.28 -10.48 2.66
N VAL A 105 3.12 -10.10 3.18
CA VAL A 105 2.96 -8.93 4.05
C VAL A 105 3.79 -9.08 5.33
N ALA A 106 3.72 -10.24 5.98
CA ALA A 106 4.47 -10.52 7.20
C ALA A 106 5.97 -10.49 6.97
N VAL A 107 6.45 -11.12 5.91
CA VAL A 107 7.88 -11.13 5.53
C VAL A 107 8.36 -9.70 5.24
N PHE A 108 7.60 -8.94 4.47
CA PHE A 108 7.96 -7.56 4.17
C PHE A 108 7.99 -6.69 5.44
N ALA A 109 7.02 -6.86 6.34
CA ALA A 109 6.99 -6.13 7.62
C ALA A 109 8.25 -6.40 8.45
N VAL A 110 8.68 -7.66 8.53
CA VAL A 110 9.89 -8.04 9.26
C VAL A 110 11.14 -7.49 8.57
N VAL A 111 11.28 -7.71 7.27
CA VAL A 111 12.46 -7.28 6.50
C VAL A 111 12.61 -5.77 6.52
N ARG A 112 11.51 -5.04 6.37
CA ARG A 112 11.52 -3.57 6.36
C ARG A 112 12.03 -2.96 7.67
N ASN A 113 11.78 -3.62 8.79
CA ASN A 113 12.21 -3.14 10.11
C ASN A 113 13.57 -3.68 10.55
N LEU A 114 14.25 -4.48 9.73
CA LEU A 114 15.61 -4.91 10.02
C LEU A 114 16.59 -3.72 9.95
N PRO A 115 17.65 -3.74 10.77
CA PRO A 115 18.65 -2.67 10.77
C PRO A 115 19.24 -2.43 9.37
N GLY A 116 19.23 -1.17 8.93
CA GLY A 116 19.78 -0.75 7.64
C GLY A 116 18.89 -1.03 6.42
N MET A 117 17.83 -1.81 6.54
CA MET A 117 16.95 -2.13 5.40
C MET A 117 16.06 -0.95 4.98
N TRP A 118 15.82 0.00 5.86
CA TRP A 118 15.03 1.19 5.52
C TRP A 118 15.64 2.00 4.36
N ALA A 119 16.96 1.96 4.20
CA ALA A 119 17.65 2.63 3.11
C ALA A 119 17.29 2.07 1.72
N TYR A 120 16.81 0.82 1.66
CA TYR A 120 16.43 0.15 0.42
C TYR A 120 14.92 0.05 0.24
N LEU A 121 14.17 -0.08 1.33
CA LEU A 121 12.74 -0.38 1.31
C LEU A 121 11.85 0.81 1.69
N GLY A 122 12.37 1.99 1.72
CA GLY A 122 11.62 3.20 2.01
C GLY A 122 12.53 4.33 2.47
N PRO A 123 13.57 4.69 1.70
CA PRO A 123 14.55 5.70 2.11
C PRO A 123 13.93 7.07 2.36
N LEU A 124 12.83 7.39 1.67
CA LEU A 124 12.14 8.67 1.82
C LEU A 124 11.28 8.75 3.11
N LEU A 125 11.04 7.62 3.78
CA LEU A 125 10.36 7.59 5.08
C LEU A 125 11.31 7.75 6.26
N GLY A 126 12.58 7.49 6.06
CA GLY A 126 13.58 7.50 7.10
C GLY A 126 13.66 6.20 7.94
N PRO A 127 14.55 6.16 8.94
CA PRO A 127 14.73 4.99 9.79
C PRO A 127 13.50 4.75 10.69
N PRO A 128 13.23 3.47 11.08
CA PRO A 128 12.26 3.16 12.10
C PRO A 128 12.71 3.69 13.46
N GLY A 129 11.77 4.15 14.25
CA GLY A 129 12.08 4.63 15.59
C GLY A 129 11.17 5.69 16.12
#